data_d748dde949551096d861bc5b194c5d99
#
_entry.id   d748dde949551096d861bc5b194c5d99
#
_cell.length_a   1.000
_cell.length_b   1.000
_cell.length_c   1.000
_cell.angle_alpha   90.00
_cell.angle_beta   90.00
_cell.angle_gamma   90.00
#
_symmetry.space_group_name_H-M   'P 1'
#
loop_
_entity.id
_entity.type
_entity.pdbx_description
1 polymer ?
#
loop_
_entity_poly.entity_id
_entity_poly.type
_entity_poly.pdbx_seq_one_letter_code
_entity_poly.pdbx_strand_id
1 'polypeptide(L)'
;MYKRKPWQILHSVVTVGAVAGALGVSAGAQAAGDPIKIAVIGEESAIAGASITRAAQIAADEINAKGGVDGRPIQLVIYDDHSSASEGVRAFQRAASEDKAVAVIGSYISEVALAMEPWSARLKMPFITPGAASNDISKHVHDDYDHYKYTFHGWMTSAFIAQSICDFSHDILVDQFHMKSTAIMSEDAAWTKPLDEKFLECLPKAGLKVVDHIRFNPDTTDFTPIFNEIESKHPDVITTGISHVGVQPTVQWQAQQVPLPLTGQSSQATTSTFWKDTNGATEGVITASAAAPGVAITPKTIPFINAYEKRYGDAPAYTGYSTYDIVYIIADAIRRNNGSTDPDKMVDALEKTDYVGTMGRWEFYGRNDQFTHALKYGPGFITGINLQWQDGKQVAVWPKALANAKVKFPSFVKVPQATN
;
A
#
# COMPACT_ATOMS: atom_id res chain seq x y z
N MET A 1 -7.74 -52.04 -63.12
CA MET A 1 -6.73 -52.00 -64.18
C MET A 1 -5.52 -51.25 -63.69
N TYR A 2 -4.60 -52.02 -63.24
CA TYR A 2 -3.28 -52.31 -63.76
C TYR A 2 -2.56 -51.18 -64.46
N LYS A 3 -1.45 -50.63 -63.89
CA LYS A 3 -0.08 -50.88 -64.41
C LYS A 3 0.98 -50.32 -63.41
N ARG A 4 1.84 -51.26 -63.04
CA ARG A 4 3.16 -51.04 -62.39
C ARG A 4 4.22 -50.72 -63.47
N LYS A 5 5.30 -49.99 -63.05
CA LYS A 5 6.77 -50.27 -63.19
C LYS A 5 7.53 -48.98 -63.56
N PRO A 6 8.88 -48.92 -63.42
CA PRO A 6 9.80 -49.64 -62.49
C PRO A 6 10.88 -48.73 -61.86
N TRP A 7 11.65 -49.33 -60.97
CA TRP A 7 12.91 -48.97 -60.33
C TRP A 7 13.99 -48.46 -61.32
N GLN A 8 14.79 -47.46 -60.89
CA GLN A 8 16.21 -47.31 -61.24
C GLN A 8 17.04 -46.94 -60.01
N ILE A 9 18.04 -47.77 -59.76
CA ILE A 9 19.14 -47.66 -58.79
C ILE A 9 20.24 -46.86 -59.51
N LEU A 10 20.82 -45.85 -58.89
CA LEU A 10 22.15 -45.38 -59.25
C LEU A 10 22.90 -44.86 -58.01
N HIS A 11 24.01 -45.48 -57.85
CA HIS A 11 25.24 -45.45 -57.16
C HIS A 11 25.67 -44.17 -56.44
N SER A 12 26.19 -44.42 -55.30
CA SER A 12 27.04 -43.71 -54.36
C SER A 12 28.09 -42.75 -54.93
N VAL A 13 28.18 -41.57 -54.34
CA VAL A 13 29.45 -40.82 -54.22
C VAL A 13 29.62 -40.42 -52.78
N VAL A 14 30.61 -41.00 -52.13
CA VAL A 14 31.08 -40.64 -50.80
C VAL A 14 31.93 -39.37 -50.92
N THR A 15 31.49 -38.25 -50.35
CA THR A 15 32.34 -37.10 -50.15
C THR A 15 32.61 -36.94 -48.66
N VAL A 16 33.85 -37.15 -48.28
CA VAL A 16 34.37 -36.88 -46.95
C VAL A 16 34.44 -35.36 -46.78
N GLY A 17 33.54 -34.79 -46.03
CA GLY A 17 33.55 -33.39 -45.62
C GLY A 17 34.01 -33.27 -44.17
N ALA A 18 35.03 -32.47 -43.96
CA ALA A 18 35.66 -32.20 -42.66
C ALA A 18 34.65 -31.70 -41.60
N VAL A 19 34.59 -32.38 -40.48
CA VAL A 19 33.88 -31.96 -39.27
C VAL A 19 34.72 -30.87 -38.62
N ALA A 20 34.38 -29.59 -38.85
CA ALA A 20 34.83 -28.47 -38.01
C ALA A 20 34.03 -28.57 -36.68
N GLY A 21 34.71 -28.98 -35.64
CA GLY A 21 34.15 -29.00 -34.28
C GLY A 21 33.83 -27.58 -33.80
N ALA A 22 32.55 -27.23 -33.84
CA ALA A 22 32.05 -26.12 -33.09
C ALA A 22 32.04 -26.52 -31.60
N LEU A 23 33.05 -26.06 -30.86
CA LEU A 23 32.99 -26.04 -29.39
C LEU A 23 31.85 -25.09 -29.00
N GLY A 24 30.65 -25.63 -28.88
CA GLY A 24 29.55 -25.00 -28.21
C GLY A 24 29.94 -24.78 -26.75
N VAL A 25 30.28 -23.55 -26.41
CA VAL A 25 30.31 -23.11 -25.02
C VAL A 25 28.88 -23.24 -24.53
N SER A 26 28.53 -24.39 -23.95
CA SER A 26 27.36 -24.49 -23.10
C SER A 26 27.61 -23.54 -21.93
N ALA A 27 26.99 -22.37 -21.98
CA ALA A 27 26.84 -21.56 -20.79
C ALA A 27 26.15 -22.48 -19.77
N GLY A 28 26.95 -23.01 -18.85
CA GLY A 28 26.45 -23.81 -17.77
C GLY A 28 25.37 -23.00 -17.08
N ALA A 29 24.13 -23.50 -17.08
CA ALA A 29 23.10 -23.00 -16.20
C ALA A 29 23.68 -23.15 -14.78
N GLN A 30 24.16 -22.05 -14.22
CA GLN A 30 24.63 -22.02 -12.85
C GLN A 30 23.44 -22.48 -12.01
N ALA A 31 23.56 -23.58 -11.29
CA ALA A 31 22.50 -24.11 -10.45
C ALA A 31 22.05 -22.96 -9.54
N ALA A 32 20.79 -22.55 -9.64
CA ALA A 32 20.24 -21.54 -8.77
C ALA A 32 20.42 -22.04 -7.31
N GLY A 33 20.94 -21.17 -6.45
CA GLY A 33 21.01 -21.49 -5.02
C GLY A 33 19.59 -21.74 -4.43
N ASP A 34 19.52 -22.25 -3.24
CA ASP A 34 18.25 -22.49 -2.56
C ASP A 34 17.39 -21.21 -2.54
N PRO A 35 16.10 -21.31 -2.86
CA PRO A 35 15.24 -20.14 -2.95
C PRO A 35 15.11 -19.39 -1.62
N ILE A 36 15.03 -18.07 -1.70
CA ILE A 36 14.71 -17.19 -0.59
C ILE A 36 13.19 -17.13 -0.49
N LYS A 37 12.63 -17.73 0.56
CA LYS A 37 11.19 -17.75 0.77
C LYS A 37 10.75 -16.51 1.55
N ILE A 38 9.80 -15.76 0.99
CA ILE A 38 9.15 -14.62 1.63
C ILE A 38 7.66 -14.96 1.75
N ALA A 39 7.13 -14.92 2.97
CA ALA A 39 5.70 -15.10 3.17
C ALA A 39 4.96 -13.77 2.93
N VAL A 40 3.81 -13.87 2.30
CA VAL A 40 2.93 -12.75 1.98
C VAL A 40 1.54 -13.08 2.51
N ILE A 41 1.05 -12.25 3.43
CA ILE A 41 -0.22 -12.47 4.13
C ILE A 41 -1.13 -11.28 3.82
N GLY A 42 -2.30 -11.53 3.23
CA GLY A 42 -3.30 -10.50 2.93
C GLY A 42 -4.65 -11.10 2.67
N GLU A 43 -5.71 -10.34 2.81
CA GLU A 43 -7.07 -10.74 2.48
C GLU A 43 -7.27 -10.76 0.97
N GLU A 44 -7.33 -11.94 0.36
CA GLU A 44 -7.42 -12.08 -1.10
C GLU A 44 -8.78 -11.64 -1.68
N SER A 45 -9.84 -11.60 -0.88
CA SER A 45 -11.17 -11.18 -1.32
C SER A 45 -11.33 -9.65 -1.42
N ALA A 46 -10.47 -8.89 -0.74
CA ALA A 46 -10.46 -7.43 -0.79
C ALA A 46 -9.39 -6.91 -1.76
N ILE A 47 -9.69 -5.82 -2.49
CA ILE A 47 -8.76 -5.23 -3.47
C ILE A 47 -7.44 -4.81 -2.80
N ALA A 48 -7.51 -4.23 -1.61
CA ALA A 48 -6.33 -3.83 -0.86
C ALA A 48 -5.47 -5.04 -0.46
N GLY A 49 -6.06 -6.14 -0.02
CA GLY A 49 -5.34 -7.36 0.32
C GLY A 49 -4.78 -8.08 -0.90
N ALA A 50 -5.60 -8.27 -1.94
CA ALA A 50 -5.14 -8.88 -3.21
C ALA A 50 -4.01 -8.07 -3.87
N SER A 51 -3.98 -6.74 -3.68
CA SER A 51 -2.88 -5.91 -4.17
C SER A 51 -1.54 -6.23 -3.50
N ILE A 52 -1.54 -6.72 -2.25
CA ILE A 52 -0.33 -7.16 -1.55
C ILE A 52 0.32 -8.31 -2.32
N THR A 53 -0.43 -9.39 -2.53
CA THR A 53 0.10 -10.60 -3.18
C THR A 53 0.46 -10.37 -4.63
N ARG A 54 -0.36 -9.63 -5.38
CA ARG A 54 -0.12 -9.29 -6.78
C ARG A 54 1.13 -8.44 -6.97
N ALA A 55 1.35 -7.43 -6.13
CA ALA A 55 2.53 -6.58 -6.20
C ALA A 55 3.81 -7.32 -5.78
N ALA A 56 3.73 -8.16 -4.74
CA ALA A 56 4.83 -9.03 -4.35
C ALA A 56 5.25 -9.95 -5.49
N GLN A 57 4.28 -10.52 -6.23
CA GLN A 57 4.57 -11.39 -7.37
C GLN A 57 5.28 -10.66 -8.51
N ILE A 58 4.87 -9.42 -8.84
CA ILE A 58 5.57 -8.61 -9.85
C ILE A 58 7.02 -8.37 -9.42
N ALA A 59 7.23 -7.92 -8.19
CA ALA A 59 8.57 -7.63 -7.69
C ALA A 59 9.46 -8.88 -7.66
N ALA A 60 8.95 -10.01 -7.19
CA ALA A 60 9.68 -11.28 -7.17
C ALA A 60 10.05 -11.75 -8.58
N ASP A 61 9.12 -11.67 -9.54
CA ASP A 61 9.37 -12.06 -10.94
C ASP A 61 10.42 -11.16 -11.59
N GLU A 62 10.38 -9.84 -11.34
CA GLU A 62 11.37 -8.89 -11.87
C GLU A 62 12.78 -9.11 -11.28
N ILE A 63 12.86 -9.42 -9.99
CA ILE A 63 14.13 -9.74 -9.32
C ILE A 63 14.68 -11.05 -9.85
N ASN A 64 13.83 -12.07 -10.00
CA ASN A 64 14.22 -13.40 -10.50
C ASN A 64 14.66 -13.34 -11.96
N ALA A 65 14.01 -12.54 -12.79
CA ALA A 65 14.40 -12.31 -14.18
C ALA A 65 15.79 -11.68 -14.33
N LYS A 66 16.26 -10.99 -13.27
CA LYS A 66 17.61 -10.39 -13.19
C LYS A 66 18.63 -11.30 -12.49
N GLY A 67 18.30 -12.58 -12.27
CA GLY A 67 19.20 -13.55 -11.63
C GLY A 67 19.00 -13.73 -10.14
N GLY A 68 17.91 -13.19 -9.56
CA GLY A 68 17.57 -13.35 -8.16
C GLY A 68 18.40 -12.45 -7.22
N VAL A 69 18.54 -12.90 -5.99
CA VAL A 69 19.38 -12.27 -4.95
C VAL A 69 20.63 -13.13 -4.79
N ASP A 70 21.77 -12.66 -5.30
CA ASP A 70 23.04 -13.39 -5.30
C ASP A 70 22.92 -14.82 -5.90
N GLY A 71 22.18 -14.96 -7.01
CA GLY A 71 21.93 -16.23 -7.69
C GLY A 71 20.81 -17.09 -7.07
N ARG A 72 20.17 -16.64 -6.01
CA ARG A 72 19.06 -17.32 -5.33
C ARG A 72 17.71 -16.70 -5.76
N PRO A 73 16.76 -17.47 -6.28
CA PRO A 73 15.45 -16.92 -6.64
C PRO A 73 14.62 -16.58 -5.39
N ILE A 74 13.79 -15.55 -5.48
CA ILE A 74 12.72 -15.29 -4.50
C ILE A 74 11.56 -16.23 -4.80
N GLN A 75 11.09 -16.92 -3.77
CA GLN A 75 9.87 -17.72 -3.78
C GLN A 75 8.87 -17.12 -2.80
N LEU A 76 7.69 -16.77 -3.27
CA LEU A 76 6.61 -16.30 -2.41
C LEU A 76 5.80 -17.46 -1.86
N VAL A 77 5.43 -17.36 -0.59
CA VAL A 77 4.47 -18.24 0.09
C VAL A 77 3.28 -17.38 0.47
N ILE A 78 2.13 -17.61 -0.15
CA ILE A 78 0.97 -16.74 -0.04
C ILE A 78 -0.05 -17.32 0.91
N TYR A 79 -0.58 -16.50 1.80
CA TYR A 79 -1.62 -16.81 2.77
C TYR A 79 -2.73 -15.77 2.73
N ASP A 80 -3.96 -16.22 2.89
CA ASP A 80 -5.13 -15.39 3.11
C ASP A 80 -5.41 -15.27 4.62
N ASP A 81 -5.48 -14.05 5.15
CA ASP A 81 -5.81 -13.80 6.55
C ASP A 81 -7.33 -13.65 6.79
N HIS A 82 -8.13 -13.62 5.71
CA HIS A 82 -9.59 -13.47 5.78
C HIS A 82 -10.04 -12.32 6.69
N SER A 83 -9.28 -11.23 6.80
CA SER A 83 -9.49 -10.14 7.74
C SER A 83 -9.52 -10.57 9.21
N SER A 84 -8.96 -11.72 9.54
CA SER A 84 -9.02 -12.36 10.86
C SER A 84 -7.65 -12.36 11.53
N ALA A 85 -7.57 -11.76 12.73
CA ALA A 85 -6.37 -11.78 13.54
C ALA A 85 -5.89 -13.22 13.84
N SER A 86 -6.81 -14.16 14.08
CA SER A 86 -6.46 -15.55 14.35
C SER A 86 -5.94 -16.29 13.12
N GLU A 87 -6.46 -15.99 11.91
CA GLU A 87 -5.95 -16.56 10.67
C GLU A 87 -4.58 -15.95 10.31
N GLY A 88 -4.42 -14.64 10.44
CA GLY A 88 -3.14 -13.96 10.25
C GLY A 88 -2.04 -14.56 11.14
N VAL A 89 -2.33 -14.79 12.43
CA VAL A 89 -1.40 -15.45 13.37
C VAL A 89 -1.09 -16.87 12.93
N ARG A 90 -2.08 -17.67 12.53
CA ARG A 90 -1.84 -19.04 12.02
C ARG A 90 -0.97 -19.04 10.77
N ALA A 91 -1.25 -18.15 9.82
CA ALA A 91 -0.45 -17.99 8.61
C ALA A 91 1.00 -17.61 8.94
N PHE A 92 1.20 -16.67 9.87
CA PHE A 92 2.52 -16.25 10.32
C PHE A 92 3.32 -17.42 10.92
N GLN A 93 2.69 -18.19 11.81
CA GLN A 93 3.33 -19.36 12.44
C GLN A 93 3.71 -20.44 11.41
N ARG A 94 2.84 -20.73 10.44
CA ARG A 94 3.12 -21.69 9.37
C ARG A 94 4.25 -21.19 8.47
N ALA A 95 4.25 -19.93 8.08
CA ALA A 95 5.31 -19.31 7.30
C ALA A 95 6.70 -19.51 7.94
N ALA A 96 6.79 -19.34 9.26
CA ALA A 96 8.04 -19.52 10.00
C ALA A 96 8.39 -20.99 10.23
N SER A 97 7.45 -21.81 10.70
CA SER A 97 7.73 -23.16 11.18
C SER A 97 7.75 -24.22 10.07
N GLU A 98 6.84 -24.12 9.09
CA GLU A 98 6.69 -25.12 8.02
C GLU A 98 7.44 -24.69 6.76
N ASP A 99 7.19 -23.46 6.26
CA ASP A 99 7.77 -23.01 5.00
C ASP A 99 9.20 -22.50 5.13
N LYS A 100 9.65 -22.14 6.36
CA LYS A 100 10.96 -21.55 6.60
C LYS A 100 11.17 -20.23 5.85
N ALA A 101 10.14 -19.40 5.83
CA ALA A 101 10.26 -18.06 5.29
C ALA A 101 11.32 -17.25 6.07
N VAL A 102 12.00 -16.34 5.38
CA VAL A 102 13.04 -15.47 5.97
C VAL A 102 12.49 -14.11 6.38
N ALA A 103 11.31 -13.76 5.88
CA ALA A 103 10.58 -12.55 6.21
C ALA A 103 9.08 -12.75 5.93
N VAL A 104 8.25 -11.97 6.61
CA VAL A 104 6.80 -11.90 6.40
C VAL A 104 6.42 -10.49 5.97
N ILE A 105 5.62 -10.38 4.92
CA ILE A 105 4.95 -9.15 4.47
C ILE A 105 3.46 -9.33 4.72
N GLY A 106 2.80 -8.46 5.49
CA GLY A 106 1.35 -8.53 5.80
C GLY A 106 1.07 -7.71 7.06
N SER A 107 -0.10 -7.39 7.42
CA SER A 107 -1.36 -7.26 6.73
C SER A 107 -1.62 -5.76 6.46
N TYR A 108 -2.72 -5.42 5.80
CA TYR A 108 -3.14 -4.01 5.74
C TYR A 108 -4.10 -3.62 6.88
N ILE A 109 -4.65 -4.60 7.58
CA ILE A 109 -5.56 -4.42 8.72
C ILE A 109 -4.73 -4.33 9.99
N SER A 110 -4.87 -3.22 10.71
CA SER A 110 -4.06 -2.95 11.91
C SER A 110 -4.25 -3.98 13.02
N GLU A 111 -5.48 -4.43 13.24
CA GLU A 111 -5.80 -5.46 14.23
C GLU A 111 -5.11 -6.80 13.93
N VAL A 112 -5.02 -7.16 12.65
CA VAL A 112 -4.33 -8.38 12.20
C VAL A 112 -2.82 -8.21 12.37
N ALA A 113 -2.27 -7.07 11.95
CA ALA A 113 -0.84 -6.77 12.08
C ALA A 113 -0.39 -6.78 13.55
N LEU A 114 -1.14 -6.11 14.44
CA LEU A 114 -0.87 -6.07 15.88
C LEU A 114 -0.96 -7.46 16.52
N ALA A 115 -1.83 -8.34 16.04
CA ALA A 115 -1.91 -9.71 16.53
C ALA A 115 -0.72 -10.59 16.07
N MET A 116 -0.14 -10.30 14.89
CA MET A 116 1.04 -11.01 14.37
C MET A 116 2.35 -10.53 15.02
N GLU A 117 2.42 -9.29 15.46
CA GLU A 117 3.63 -8.66 16.01
C GLU A 117 4.30 -9.44 17.15
N PRO A 118 3.59 -9.95 18.19
CA PRO A 118 4.19 -10.78 19.23
C PRO A 118 4.81 -12.09 18.69
N TRP A 119 4.32 -12.59 17.57
CA TRP A 119 4.86 -13.78 16.91
C TRP A 119 6.12 -13.46 16.11
N SER A 120 6.19 -12.28 15.49
CA SER A 120 7.42 -11.76 14.91
C SER A 120 8.55 -11.74 15.94
N ALA A 121 8.28 -11.17 17.11
CA ALA A 121 9.20 -11.14 18.24
C ALA A 121 9.61 -12.54 18.71
N ARG A 122 8.62 -13.40 19.00
CA ARG A 122 8.85 -14.74 19.53
C ARG A 122 9.63 -15.65 18.58
N LEU A 123 9.37 -15.53 17.29
CA LEU A 123 9.99 -16.37 16.24
C LEU A 123 11.23 -15.69 15.63
N LYS A 124 11.57 -14.48 16.07
CA LYS A 124 12.64 -13.64 15.50
C LYS A 124 12.50 -13.53 13.99
N MET A 125 11.31 -13.23 13.52
CA MET A 125 10.99 -13.19 12.10
C MET A 125 10.80 -11.75 11.64
N PRO A 126 11.66 -11.22 10.74
CA PRO A 126 11.42 -9.92 10.11
C PRO A 126 10.02 -9.83 9.53
N PHE A 127 9.27 -8.83 9.99
CA PHE A 127 7.88 -8.60 9.65
C PHE A 127 7.69 -7.16 9.21
N ILE A 128 7.17 -6.95 8.01
CA ILE A 128 6.96 -5.60 7.47
C ILE A 128 5.50 -5.47 7.05
N THR A 129 4.80 -4.50 7.65
CA THR A 129 3.38 -4.26 7.34
C THR A 129 3.26 -3.35 6.12
N PRO A 130 2.54 -3.74 5.04
CA PRO A 130 2.45 -2.94 3.82
C PRO A 130 1.30 -1.94 3.81
N GLY A 131 0.43 -1.92 4.83
CA GLY A 131 -0.78 -1.10 4.77
C GLY A 131 -1.44 -0.80 6.11
N ALA A 132 -1.14 -1.56 7.16
CA ALA A 132 -1.61 -1.26 8.51
C ALA A 132 -1.09 0.11 8.95
N ALA A 133 -1.94 0.93 9.58
CA ALA A 133 -1.59 2.32 9.87
C ALA A 133 -1.52 2.66 11.38
N SER A 134 -1.93 1.75 12.29
CA SER A 134 -1.92 2.03 13.74
C SER A 134 -0.53 2.45 14.22
N ASN A 135 -0.45 3.54 14.95
CA ASN A 135 0.79 3.99 15.59
C ASN A 135 1.34 2.97 16.59
N ASP A 136 0.48 2.11 17.15
CA ASP A 136 0.86 1.12 18.15
C ASP A 136 1.89 0.12 17.63
N ILE A 137 1.89 -0.17 16.31
CA ILE A 137 2.89 -1.03 15.67
C ILE A 137 4.31 -0.50 15.92
N SER A 138 4.53 0.80 15.69
CA SER A 138 5.83 1.43 15.95
C SER A 138 6.06 1.72 17.42
N LYS A 139 5.00 1.99 18.17
CA LYS A 139 5.07 2.25 19.62
C LYS A 139 5.53 1.02 20.38
N HIS A 140 5.07 -0.17 20.07
CA HIS A 140 5.55 -1.40 20.71
C HIS A 140 7.05 -1.60 20.47
N VAL A 141 7.54 -1.33 19.24
CA VAL A 141 8.98 -1.39 18.94
C VAL A 141 9.76 -0.35 19.74
N HIS A 142 9.24 0.87 19.91
CA HIS A 142 9.87 1.92 20.71
C HIS A 142 9.92 1.53 22.18
N ASP A 143 8.81 1.06 22.75
CA ASP A 143 8.65 0.80 24.18
C ASP A 143 9.44 -0.43 24.64
N ASP A 144 9.56 -1.46 23.78
CA ASP A 144 10.31 -2.70 24.07
C ASP A 144 11.06 -3.18 22.81
N TYR A 145 12.11 -2.42 22.46
CA TYR A 145 12.89 -2.65 21.24
C TYR A 145 13.49 -4.07 21.19
N ASP A 146 14.06 -4.55 22.26
CA ASP A 146 14.77 -5.84 22.25
C ASP A 146 13.80 -7.00 21.94
N HIS A 147 12.54 -6.84 22.30
CA HIS A 147 11.50 -7.80 22.00
C HIS A 147 10.90 -7.60 20.61
N TYR A 148 10.50 -6.37 20.21
CA TYR A 148 9.74 -6.10 19.00
C TYR A 148 10.57 -5.64 17.79
N LYS A 149 11.88 -5.58 17.87
CA LYS A 149 12.79 -5.06 16.82
C LYS A 149 12.64 -5.70 15.44
N TYR A 150 11.98 -6.84 15.33
CA TYR A 150 11.77 -7.54 14.07
C TYR A 150 10.60 -6.98 13.25
N THR A 151 9.79 -6.09 13.84
CA THR A 151 8.64 -5.46 13.19
C THR A 151 9.02 -4.12 12.58
N PHE A 152 8.62 -3.92 11.31
CA PHE A 152 8.78 -2.68 10.54
C PHE A 152 7.44 -2.22 9.99
N HIS A 153 7.20 -0.92 10.04
CA HIS A 153 5.97 -0.31 9.59
C HIS A 153 6.18 0.29 8.19
N GLY A 154 5.84 -0.48 7.15
CA GLY A 154 6.07 -0.17 5.73
C GLY A 154 4.97 0.67 5.08
N TRP A 155 4.18 1.39 5.85
CA TRP A 155 3.16 2.33 5.40
C TRP A 155 3.20 3.59 6.26
N MET A 156 2.49 4.65 5.87
CA MET A 156 2.33 5.83 6.72
C MET A 156 1.57 5.46 7.99
N THR A 157 2.08 5.87 9.14
CA THR A 157 1.33 5.77 10.40
C THR A 157 0.11 6.65 10.37
N SER A 158 -0.88 6.35 11.22
CA SER A 158 -2.09 7.18 11.35
C SER A 158 -1.78 8.64 11.67
N ALA A 159 -0.73 8.89 12.46
CA ALA A 159 -0.28 10.25 12.75
C ALA A 159 0.22 10.97 11.49
N PHE A 160 0.92 10.29 10.58
CA PHE A 160 1.42 10.88 9.34
C PHE A 160 0.33 11.01 8.28
N ILE A 161 -0.62 10.07 8.22
CA ILE A 161 -1.83 10.22 7.40
C ILE A 161 -2.59 11.48 7.84
N ALA A 162 -2.85 11.64 9.14
CA ALA A 162 -3.52 12.82 9.67
C ALA A 162 -2.75 14.11 9.38
N GLN A 163 -1.42 14.10 9.53
CA GLN A 163 -0.59 15.27 9.22
C GLN A 163 -0.72 15.67 7.74
N SER A 164 -0.67 14.71 6.81
CA SER A 164 -0.87 14.98 5.37
C SER A 164 -2.24 15.60 5.09
N ILE A 165 -3.29 15.12 5.78
CA ILE A 165 -4.65 15.66 5.64
C ILE A 165 -4.74 17.07 6.24
N CYS A 166 -4.09 17.33 7.37
CA CYS A 166 -4.05 18.65 7.98
C CYS A 166 -3.30 19.67 7.11
N ASP A 167 -2.18 19.26 6.51
CA ASP A 167 -1.41 20.11 5.59
C ASP A 167 -2.23 20.43 4.33
N PHE A 168 -2.89 19.43 3.74
CA PHE A 168 -3.87 19.63 2.67
C PHE A 168 -5.01 20.56 3.09
N SER A 169 -5.55 20.37 4.29
CA SER A 169 -6.65 21.19 4.80
C SER A 169 -6.25 22.66 4.91
N HIS A 170 -5.03 22.94 5.41
CA HIS A 170 -4.49 24.28 5.46
C HIS A 170 -4.38 24.89 4.06
N ASP A 171 -3.61 24.23 3.18
CA ASP A 171 -3.24 24.79 1.87
C ASP A 171 -4.44 24.93 0.91
N ILE A 172 -5.44 24.04 1.04
CA ILE A 172 -6.56 23.98 0.10
C ILE A 172 -7.87 24.41 0.75
N LEU A 173 -8.30 23.73 1.83
CA LEU A 173 -9.63 23.98 2.39
C LEU A 173 -9.70 25.36 3.05
N VAL A 174 -8.67 25.74 3.80
CA VAL A 174 -8.61 27.05 4.49
C VAL A 174 -8.18 28.16 3.54
N ASP A 175 -7.04 28.03 2.88
CA ASP A 175 -6.46 29.11 2.10
C ASP A 175 -7.20 29.40 0.80
N GLN A 176 -7.73 28.36 0.12
CA GLN A 176 -8.41 28.56 -1.17
C GLN A 176 -9.93 28.62 -1.06
N PHE A 177 -10.53 27.80 -0.16
CA PHE A 177 -11.98 27.71 0.01
C PHE A 177 -12.51 28.42 1.26
N HIS A 178 -11.64 29.02 2.09
CA HIS A 178 -11.98 29.81 3.28
C HIS A 178 -12.82 29.05 4.31
N MET A 179 -12.69 27.72 4.35
CA MET A 179 -13.36 26.89 5.35
C MET A 179 -12.77 27.14 6.74
N LYS A 180 -13.60 27.09 7.78
CA LYS A 180 -13.22 27.46 9.16
C LYS A 180 -13.51 26.36 10.17
N SER A 181 -14.30 25.36 9.79
CA SER A 181 -14.77 24.32 10.70
C SER A 181 -14.90 22.97 10.02
N THR A 182 -14.71 21.90 10.80
CA THR A 182 -14.85 20.52 10.36
C THR A 182 -15.58 19.68 11.42
N ALA A 183 -16.30 18.66 10.98
CA ALA A 183 -16.72 17.53 11.80
C ALA A 183 -15.86 16.31 11.45
N ILE A 184 -15.31 15.63 12.44
CA ILE A 184 -14.60 14.37 12.27
C ILE A 184 -15.61 13.23 12.30
N MET A 185 -15.53 12.33 11.31
CA MET A 185 -16.37 11.15 11.19
C MET A 185 -15.47 9.92 10.97
N SER A 186 -15.23 9.13 12.01
CA SER A 186 -14.31 7.99 11.98
C SER A 186 -14.96 6.69 12.42
N GLU A 187 -14.62 5.59 11.75
CA GLU A 187 -14.97 4.26 12.25
C GLU A 187 -14.19 3.92 13.54
N ASP A 188 -14.74 3.08 14.40
CA ASP A 188 -14.07 2.64 15.62
C ASP A 188 -13.13 1.45 15.36
N ALA A 189 -11.90 1.76 14.95
CA ALA A 189 -10.85 0.79 14.62
C ALA A 189 -9.51 1.18 15.27
N ALA A 190 -8.57 0.23 15.34
CA ALA A 190 -7.26 0.46 15.96
C ALA A 190 -6.45 1.57 15.27
N TRP A 191 -6.58 1.73 13.95
CA TRP A 191 -5.86 2.75 13.21
C TRP A 191 -6.48 4.15 13.32
N THR A 192 -7.79 4.26 13.53
CA THR A 192 -8.47 5.57 13.59
C THR A 192 -8.33 6.26 14.94
N LYS A 193 -8.09 5.53 16.01
CA LYS A 193 -7.86 6.15 17.32
C LYS A 193 -6.67 7.13 17.29
N PRO A 194 -5.44 6.72 16.90
CA PRO A 194 -4.33 7.67 16.80
C PRO A 194 -4.49 8.67 15.63
N LEU A 195 -5.29 8.35 14.60
CA LEU A 195 -5.66 9.29 13.55
C LEU A 195 -6.46 10.46 14.13
N ASP A 196 -7.52 10.15 14.88
CA ASP A 196 -8.40 11.14 15.50
C ASP A 196 -7.68 11.99 16.54
N GLU A 197 -6.82 11.38 17.37
CA GLU A 197 -5.98 12.09 18.32
C GLU A 197 -5.13 13.15 17.60
N LYS A 198 -4.55 12.79 16.45
CA LYS A 198 -3.77 13.73 15.65
C LYS A 198 -4.64 14.75 14.95
N PHE A 199 -5.82 14.40 14.45
CA PHE A 199 -6.77 15.35 13.86
C PHE A 199 -7.20 16.42 14.89
N LEU A 200 -7.53 16.02 16.11
CA LEU A 200 -7.89 16.95 17.19
C LEU A 200 -6.74 17.92 17.53
N GLU A 201 -5.49 17.53 17.31
CA GLU A 201 -4.32 18.37 17.49
C GLU A 201 -4.07 19.28 16.27
N CYS A 202 -4.06 18.70 15.04
CA CYS A 202 -3.53 19.40 13.87
C CYS A 202 -4.58 20.18 13.07
N LEU A 203 -5.85 19.75 12.99
CA LEU A 203 -6.88 20.50 12.27
C LEU A 203 -7.11 21.93 12.82
N PRO A 204 -7.16 22.14 14.14
CA PRO A 204 -7.23 23.50 14.67
C PRO A 204 -6.01 24.35 14.30
N LYS A 205 -4.81 23.77 14.28
CA LYS A 205 -3.58 24.44 13.86
C LYS A 205 -3.57 24.76 12.35
N ALA A 206 -4.23 23.91 11.55
CA ALA A 206 -4.45 24.13 10.13
C ALA A 206 -5.51 25.22 9.82
N GLY A 207 -6.24 25.70 10.83
CA GLY A 207 -7.29 26.71 10.69
C GLY A 207 -8.71 26.17 10.66
N LEU A 208 -8.92 24.87 10.86
CA LEU A 208 -10.24 24.24 10.92
C LEU A 208 -10.63 23.92 12.36
N LYS A 209 -11.58 24.68 12.93
CA LYS A 209 -12.15 24.34 14.23
C LYS A 209 -12.92 23.03 14.15
N VAL A 210 -12.58 22.05 14.99
CA VAL A 210 -13.38 20.81 15.13
C VAL A 210 -14.64 21.15 15.93
N VAL A 211 -15.80 21.02 15.31
CA VAL A 211 -17.11 21.32 15.92
C VAL A 211 -17.86 20.06 16.36
N ASP A 212 -17.46 18.90 15.82
CA ASP A 212 -17.98 17.59 16.22
C ASP A 212 -16.97 16.49 15.97
N HIS A 213 -17.06 15.38 16.73
CA HIS A 213 -16.20 14.21 16.56
C HIS A 213 -17.03 12.96 16.85
N ILE A 214 -17.43 12.28 15.79
CA ILE A 214 -18.26 11.08 15.83
C ILE A 214 -17.42 9.86 15.53
N ARG A 215 -17.45 8.88 16.44
CA ARG A 215 -16.94 7.53 16.19
C ARG A 215 -18.11 6.57 16.06
N PHE A 216 -18.10 5.74 15.04
CA PHE A 216 -19.18 4.81 14.74
C PHE A 216 -18.65 3.37 14.56
N ASN A 217 -19.53 2.40 14.78
CA ASN A 217 -19.18 0.98 14.61
C ASN A 217 -18.86 0.68 13.15
N PRO A 218 -17.76 -0.04 12.82
CA PRO A 218 -17.44 -0.48 11.45
C PRO A 218 -18.55 -1.27 10.75
N ASP A 219 -19.47 -1.90 11.50
CA ASP A 219 -20.64 -2.61 10.94
C ASP A 219 -21.82 -1.67 10.62
N THR A 220 -21.67 -0.35 10.78
CA THR A 220 -22.73 0.63 10.50
C THR A 220 -23.08 0.60 9.00
N THR A 221 -24.38 0.44 8.71
CA THR A 221 -24.90 0.42 7.34
C THR A 221 -25.78 1.61 6.99
N ASP A 222 -26.34 2.31 7.99
CA ASP A 222 -27.14 3.54 7.82
C ASP A 222 -26.40 4.74 8.40
N PHE A 223 -25.95 5.63 7.52
CA PHE A 223 -25.22 6.85 7.85
C PHE A 223 -26.12 8.09 7.95
N THR A 224 -27.43 7.96 7.69
CA THR A 224 -28.39 9.07 7.76
C THR A 224 -28.38 9.77 9.13
N PRO A 225 -28.42 9.07 10.27
CA PRO A 225 -28.36 9.72 11.57
C PRO A 225 -27.06 10.50 11.79
N ILE A 226 -25.93 9.94 11.31
CA ILE A 226 -24.61 10.54 11.45
C ILE A 226 -24.52 11.84 10.64
N PHE A 227 -24.96 11.82 9.37
CA PHE A 227 -24.97 13.03 8.55
C PHE A 227 -25.91 14.10 9.12
N ASN A 228 -27.09 13.73 9.59
CA ASN A 228 -28.03 14.67 10.23
C ASN A 228 -27.41 15.31 11.49
N GLU A 229 -26.69 14.54 12.30
CA GLU A 229 -25.99 15.05 13.48
C GLU A 229 -24.89 16.06 13.05
N ILE A 230 -24.05 15.68 12.10
CA ILE A 230 -23.01 16.55 11.55
C ILE A 230 -23.59 17.85 11.00
N GLU A 231 -24.62 17.78 10.17
CA GLU A 231 -25.28 18.95 9.59
C GLU A 231 -25.85 19.89 10.67
N SER A 232 -26.34 19.35 11.79
CA SER A 232 -26.85 20.14 12.92
C SER A 232 -25.78 21.01 13.60
N LYS A 233 -24.49 20.68 13.42
CA LYS A 233 -23.36 21.43 13.97
C LYS A 233 -22.83 22.51 13.01
N HIS A 234 -23.33 22.52 11.76
CA HIS A 234 -22.98 23.47 10.72
C HIS A 234 -21.46 23.57 10.44
N PRO A 235 -20.73 22.45 10.25
CA PRO A 235 -19.35 22.50 9.80
C PRO A 235 -19.27 22.95 8.33
N ASP A 236 -18.07 23.33 7.89
CA ASP A 236 -17.79 23.64 6.48
C ASP A 236 -17.35 22.40 5.69
N VAL A 237 -16.88 21.34 6.38
CA VAL A 237 -16.35 20.11 5.76
C VAL A 237 -16.48 18.92 6.72
N ILE A 238 -16.56 17.71 6.15
CA ILE A 238 -16.45 16.44 6.89
C ILE A 238 -15.04 15.87 6.66
N THR A 239 -14.32 15.60 7.76
CA THR A 239 -13.03 14.92 7.75
C THR A 239 -13.22 13.48 8.23
N THR A 240 -12.94 12.51 7.35
CA THR A 240 -13.21 11.09 7.60
C THR A 240 -11.99 10.30 8.03
N GLY A 241 -12.22 9.21 8.77
CA GLY A 241 -11.30 8.10 9.02
C GLY A 241 -12.03 6.79 8.79
N ILE A 242 -12.10 6.30 7.53
CA ILE A 242 -12.91 5.13 7.16
C ILE A 242 -12.13 4.13 6.29
N SER A 243 -12.35 2.84 6.53
CA SER A 243 -11.74 1.74 5.78
C SER A 243 -12.64 0.51 5.67
N HIS A 244 -13.23 0.06 6.78
CA HIS A 244 -13.97 -1.21 6.85
C HIS A 244 -15.44 -1.11 6.44
N VAL A 245 -16.02 0.07 6.49
CA VAL A 245 -17.45 0.32 6.20
C VAL A 245 -17.83 0.28 4.71
N GLY A 246 -16.90 -0.06 3.86
CA GLY A 246 -17.14 -0.17 2.42
C GLY A 246 -17.51 1.16 1.75
N VAL A 247 -18.48 1.10 0.84
CA VAL A 247 -18.90 2.24 0.01
C VAL A 247 -20.05 3.06 0.63
N GLN A 248 -20.69 2.57 1.68
CA GLN A 248 -21.96 3.11 2.21
C GLN A 248 -21.88 4.58 2.61
N PRO A 249 -20.84 5.07 3.31
CA PRO A 249 -20.77 6.48 3.66
C PRO A 249 -20.82 7.39 2.43
N THR A 250 -20.09 7.04 1.38
CA THR A 250 -20.02 7.82 0.14
C THR A 250 -21.33 7.78 -0.64
N VAL A 251 -21.93 6.58 -0.78
CA VAL A 251 -23.19 6.41 -1.51
C VAL A 251 -24.32 7.19 -0.82
N GLN A 252 -24.41 7.13 0.52
CA GLN A 252 -25.45 7.85 1.27
C GLN A 252 -25.17 9.35 1.32
N TRP A 253 -23.93 9.80 1.42
CA TRP A 253 -23.57 11.22 1.30
C TRP A 253 -24.11 11.82 -0.01
N GLN A 254 -23.88 11.16 -1.13
CA GLN A 254 -24.35 11.63 -2.43
C GLN A 254 -25.88 11.50 -2.56
N ALA A 255 -26.47 10.37 -2.15
CA ALA A 255 -27.91 10.13 -2.27
C ALA A 255 -28.74 11.15 -1.45
N GLN A 256 -28.24 11.55 -0.28
CA GLN A 256 -28.86 12.55 0.58
C GLN A 256 -28.47 13.98 0.21
N GLN A 257 -27.54 14.14 -0.75
CA GLN A 257 -27.00 15.44 -1.16
C GLN A 257 -26.49 16.26 0.05
N VAL A 258 -25.76 15.60 0.96
CA VAL A 258 -25.17 16.25 2.12
C VAL A 258 -24.34 17.45 1.64
N PRO A 259 -24.68 18.69 2.04
CA PRO A 259 -24.12 19.89 1.41
C PRO A 259 -22.70 20.23 1.86
N LEU A 260 -21.97 19.26 2.35
CA LEU A 260 -20.62 19.37 2.90
C LEU A 260 -19.63 18.55 2.07
N PRO A 261 -18.42 19.08 1.79
CA PRO A 261 -17.34 18.28 1.19
C PRO A 261 -17.03 17.05 2.07
N LEU A 262 -16.79 15.90 1.42
CA LEU A 262 -16.34 14.68 2.07
C LEU A 262 -14.84 14.49 1.82
N THR A 263 -14.02 14.63 2.87
CA THR A 263 -12.56 14.64 2.80
C THR A 263 -11.95 13.69 3.84
N GLY A 264 -10.62 13.65 3.94
CA GLY A 264 -9.92 12.89 4.98
C GLY A 264 -9.30 11.61 4.45
N GLN A 265 -9.49 10.50 5.16
CA GLN A 265 -9.03 9.18 4.77
C GLN A 265 -10.21 8.25 4.51
N SER A 266 -10.29 7.75 3.27
CA SER A 266 -11.11 6.61 2.90
C SER A 266 -10.24 5.61 2.14
N SER A 267 -9.96 4.46 2.75
CA SER A 267 -9.14 3.42 2.10
C SER A 267 -9.82 2.89 0.83
N GLN A 268 -11.15 2.79 0.83
CA GLN A 268 -11.91 2.35 -0.35
C GLN A 268 -11.80 3.36 -1.50
N ALA A 269 -11.80 4.66 -1.20
CA ALA A 269 -11.69 5.70 -2.22
C ALA A 269 -10.30 5.75 -2.89
N THR A 270 -9.30 5.03 -2.36
CA THR A 270 -7.99 4.86 -3.01
C THR A 270 -7.97 3.73 -4.04
N THR A 271 -9.01 2.88 -4.11
CA THR A 271 -9.07 1.75 -5.03
C THR A 271 -9.59 2.17 -6.40
N SER A 272 -9.07 1.57 -7.47
CA SER A 272 -9.45 1.91 -8.86
C SER A 272 -10.91 1.60 -9.19
N THR A 273 -11.53 0.68 -8.47
CA THR A 273 -12.93 0.25 -8.72
C THR A 273 -13.96 1.13 -8.00
N PHE A 274 -13.54 2.01 -7.09
CA PHE A 274 -14.46 2.73 -6.21
C PHE A 274 -15.52 3.56 -6.94
N TRP A 275 -15.17 4.13 -8.11
CA TRP A 275 -16.15 4.79 -8.98
C TRP A 275 -17.27 3.86 -9.40
N LYS A 276 -16.92 2.66 -9.83
CA LYS A 276 -17.87 1.63 -10.27
C LYS A 276 -18.68 1.10 -9.08
N ASP A 277 -18.01 0.84 -7.97
CA ASP A 277 -18.62 0.25 -6.77
C ASP A 277 -19.62 1.20 -6.10
N THR A 278 -19.41 2.52 -6.27
CA THR A 278 -20.33 3.57 -5.81
C THR A 278 -21.32 4.04 -6.87
N ASN A 279 -21.29 3.46 -8.09
CA ASN A 279 -22.07 3.92 -9.23
C ASN A 279 -21.92 5.45 -9.48
N GLY A 280 -20.70 5.97 -9.36
CA GLY A 280 -20.35 7.38 -9.54
C GLY A 280 -20.65 8.30 -8.35
N ALA A 281 -21.21 7.79 -7.25
CA ALA A 281 -21.50 8.60 -6.05
C ALA A 281 -20.25 9.20 -5.40
N THR A 282 -19.08 8.76 -5.81
CA THR A 282 -17.78 9.26 -5.30
C THR A 282 -17.30 10.56 -5.94
N GLU A 283 -18.03 11.11 -6.93
CA GLU A 283 -17.65 12.38 -7.57
C GLU A 283 -17.43 13.49 -6.53
N GLY A 284 -16.24 14.10 -6.51
CA GLY A 284 -15.87 15.15 -5.58
C GLY A 284 -15.29 14.68 -4.24
N VAL A 285 -15.34 13.39 -3.92
CA VAL A 285 -14.74 12.83 -2.68
C VAL A 285 -13.22 12.98 -2.71
N ILE A 286 -12.63 13.44 -1.59
CA ILE A 286 -11.20 13.61 -1.43
C ILE A 286 -10.68 12.60 -0.41
N THR A 287 -9.58 11.93 -0.73
CA THR A 287 -8.92 10.98 0.18
C THR A 287 -7.40 11.13 0.14
N ALA A 288 -6.76 10.90 1.30
CA ALA A 288 -5.30 10.81 1.36
C ALA A 288 -4.80 9.45 0.86
N SER A 289 -3.60 9.45 0.29
CA SER A 289 -2.83 8.25 -0.09
C SER A 289 -1.34 8.57 -0.10
N ALA A 290 -0.48 7.57 -0.30
CA ALA A 290 0.95 7.80 -0.54
C ALA A 290 1.30 7.68 -2.03
N ALA A 291 0.42 7.11 -2.84
CA ALA A 291 0.60 6.97 -4.29
C ALA A 291 -0.76 6.83 -4.98
N ALA A 292 -0.80 7.09 -6.28
CA ALA A 292 -2.02 6.95 -7.09
C ALA A 292 -1.71 6.67 -8.57
N PRO A 293 -2.66 6.07 -9.30
CA PRO A 293 -2.58 5.92 -10.75
C PRO A 293 -2.32 7.26 -11.45
N GLY A 294 -1.43 7.28 -12.43
CA GLY A 294 -1.13 8.47 -13.22
C GLY A 294 -0.30 9.56 -12.54
N VAL A 295 0.08 9.39 -11.27
CA VAL A 295 0.93 10.35 -10.53
C VAL A 295 2.36 9.83 -10.46
N ALA A 296 3.30 10.53 -11.12
CA ALA A 296 4.71 10.17 -11.15
C ALA A 296 5.44 10.73 -9.91
N ILE A 297 5.40 10.02 -8.78
CA ILE A 297 6.06 10.43 -7.54
C ILE A 297 7.57 10.24 -7.66
N THR A 298 7.99 9.09 -8.17
CA THR A 298 9.39 8.75 -8.45
C THR A 298 9.51 8.15 -9.86
N PRO A 299 10.73 7.96 -10.39
CA PRO A 299 10.92 7.26 -11.66
C PRO A 299 10.40 5.81 -11.66
N LYS A 300 10.14 5.21 -10.49
CA LYS A 300 9.63 3.83 -10.35
C LYS A 300 8.10 3.74 -10.32
N THR A 301 7.40 4.82 -10.00
CA THR A 301 5.93 4.82 -9.81
C THR A 301 5.19 4.35 -11.07
N ILE A 302 5.37 5.05 -12.19
CA ILE A 302 4.64 4.74 -13.43
C ILE A 302 5.03 3.38 -14.03
N PRO A 303 6.31 2.98 -14.10
CA PRO A 303 6.67 1.62 -14.55
C PRO A 303 5.99 0.51 -13.76
N PHE A 304 5.90 0.63 -12.42
CA PHE A 304 5.20 -0.33 -11.58
C PHE A 304 3.70 -0.37 -11.88
N ILE A 305 3.04 0.79 -11.95
CA ILE A 305 1.61 0.89 -12.28
C ILE A 305 1.33 0.17 -13.61
N ASN A 306 2.09 0.50 -14.66
CA ASN A 306 1.94 -0.10 -15.98
C ASN A 306 2.14 -1.63 -15.98
N ALA A 307 3.11 -2.13 -15.19
CA ALA A 307 3.35 -3.56 -15.05
C ALA A 307 2.16 -4.25 -14.35
N TYR A 308 1.63 -3.60 -13.32
CA TYR A 308 0.48 -4.11 -12.55
C TYR A 308 -0.78 -4.14 -13.42
N GLU A 309 -1.14 -3.02 -14.07
CA GLU A 309 -2.30 -2.92 -14.96
C GLU A 309 -2.23 -3.89 -16.14
N LYS A 310 -1.06 -4.02 -16.75
CA LYS A 310 -0.83 -4.99 -17.84
C LYS A 310 -1.11 -6.43 -17.40
N ARG A 311 -0.81 -6.77 -16.17
CA ARG A 311 -0.92 -8.14 -15.66
C ARG A 311 -2.31 -8.46 -15.11
N TYR A 312 -2.94 -7.50 -14.43
CA TYR A 312 -4.16 -7.74 -13.64
C TYR A 312 -5.38 -6.98 -14.16
N GLY A 313 -5.21 -6.04 -15.09
CA GLY A 313 -6.30 -5.29 -15.71
C GLY A 313 -6.76 -4.05 -14.94
N ASP A 314 -6.32 -3.90 -13.69
CA ASP A 314 -6.66 -2.81 -12.78
C ASP A 314 -5.39 -2.15 -12.23
N ALA A 315 -5.50 -0.89 -11.77
CA ALA A 315 -4.43 -0.22 -11.05
C ALA A 315 -4.25 -0.82 -9.63
N PRO A 316 -3.03 -0.78 -9.07
CA PRO A 316 -2.79 -1.27 -7.72
C PRO A 316 -3.53 -0.41 -6.69
N ALA A 317 -4.05 -1.03 -5.62
CA ALA A 317 -4.43 -0.31 -4.42
C ALA A 317 -3.17 0.20 -3.69
N TYR A 318 -3.36 1.08 -2.68
CA TYR A 318 -2.27 1.69 -1.92
C TYR A 318 -1.25 0.67 -1.36
N THR A 319 -1.72 -0.49 -0.94
CA THR A 319 -0.92 -1.61 -0.43
C THR A 319 0.00 -2.23 -1.47
N GLY A 320 -0.37 -2.16 -2.74
CA GLY A 320 0.45 -2.68 -3.83
C GLY A 320 1.74 -1.91 -4.02
N TYR A 321 1.71 -0.58 -3.90
CA TYR A 321 2.90 0.26 -4.00
C TYR A 321 3.90 -0.07 -2.91
N SER A 322 3.45 -0.11 -1.66
CA SER A 322 4.30 -0.43 -0.52
C SER A 322 4.85 -1.85 -0.60
N THR A 323 4.02 -2.83 -0.94
CA THR A 323 4.47 -4.23 -1.04
C THR A 323 5.52 -4.44 -2.11
N TYR A 324 5.34 -3.84 -3.30
CA TYR A 324 6.34 -3.89 -4.35
C TYR A 324 7.70 -3.39 -3.85
N ASP A 325 7.72 -2.23 -3.18
CA ASP A 325 8.93 -1.65 -2.62
C ASP A 325 9.53 -2.53 -1.50
N ILE A 326 8.69 -3.11 -0.63
CA ILE A 326 9.13 -3.98 0.49
C ILE A 326 9.88 -5.22 -0.02
N VAL A 327 9.40 -5.87 -1.10
CA VAL A 327 10.10 -7.03 -1.66
C VAL A 327 11.51 -6.64 -2.15
N TYR A 328 11.65 -5.48 -2.80
CA TYR A 328 12.96 -4.96 -3.21
C TYR A 328 13.85 -4.59 -2.02
N ILE A 329 13.27 -4.02 -0.96
CA ILE A 329 13.98 -3.65 0.28
C ILE A 329 14.50 -4.91 0.99
N ILE A 330 13.68 -5.97 1.11
CA ILE A 330 14.11 -7.26 1.66
C ILE A 330 15.25 -7.85 0.81
N ALA A 331 15.11 -7.86 -0.51
CA ALA A 331 16.14 -8.35 -1.41
C ALA A 331 17.46 -7.56 -1.29
N ASP A 332 17.38 -6.24 -1.16
CA ASP A 332 18.52 -5.36 -0.95
C ASP A 332 19.18 -5.60 0.43
N ALA A 333 18.39 -5.75 1.48
CA ALA A 333 18.88 -6.06 2.82
C ALA A 333 19.68 -7.38 2.83
N ILE A 334 19.19 -8.42 2.15
CA ILE A 334 19.89 -9.70 2.02
C ILE A 334 21.22 -9.51 1.26
N ARG A 335 21.26 -8.75 0.15
CA ARG A 335 22.50 -8.46 -0.58
C ARG A 335 23.52 -7.72 0.30
N ARG A 336 23.08 -6.68 1.01
CA ARG A 336 23.92 -5.91 1.95
C ARG A 336 24.48 -6.77 3.08
N ASN A 337 23.79 -7.89 3.42
CA ASN A 337 24.22 -8.88 4.39
C ASN A 337 25.05 -10.03 3.77
N ASN A 338 25.58 -9.87 2.54
CA ASN A 338 26.31 -10.93 1.82
C ASN A 338 25.50 -12.23 1.70
N GLY A 339 24.22 -12.12 1.37
CA GLY A 339 23.31 -13.26 1.22
C GLY A 339 22.77 -13.86 2.53
N SER A 340 23.16 -13.35 3.69
CA SER A 340 22.68 -13.85 4.97
C SER A 340 21.21 -13.44 5.21
N THR A 341 20.44 -14.41 5.68
CA THR A 341 19.03 -14.23 6.12
C THR A 341 18.89 -14.40 7.64
N ASP A 342 19.98 -14.28 8.38
CA ASP A 342 19.96 -14.27 9.83
C ASP A 342 19.06 -13.13 10.33
N PRO A 343 18.09 -13.40 11.22
CA PRO A 343 17.10 -12.40 11.61
C PRO A 343 17.66 -11.11 12.20
N ASP A 344 18.65 -11.20 13.09
CA ASP A 344 19.25 -10.02 13.72
C ASP A 344 20.03 -9.18 12.70
N LYS A 345 20.76 -9.83 11.78
CA LYS A 345 21.42 -9.13 10.67
C LYS A 345 20.41 -8.51 9.70
N MET A 346 19.26 -9.15 9.50
CA MET A 346 18.20 -8.58 8.68
C MET A 346 17.62 -7.32 9.31
N VAL A 347 17.41 -7.29 10.64
CA VAL A 347 17.01 -6.08 11.37
C VAL A 347 18.04 -4.96 11.15
N ASP A 348 19.33 -5.23 11.40
CA ASP A 348 20.41 -4.25 11.20
C ASP A 348 20.48 -3.71 9.76
N ALA A 349 20.16 -4.54 8.78
CA ALA A 349 20.14 -4.12 7.38
C ALA A 349 18.88 -3.32 7.03
N LEU A 350 17.72 -3.72 7.54
CA LEU A 350 16.45 -3.01 7.33
C LEU A 350 16.48 -1.62 7.97
N GLU A 351 17.05 -1.47 9.17
CA GLU A 351 17.25 -0.16 9.81
C GLU A 351 18.11 0.81 8.98
N LYS A 352 19.00 0.28 8.14
CA LYS A 352 19.87 1.05 7.22
C LYS A 352 19.26 1.22 5.82
N THR A 353 17.98 0.98 5.67
CA THR A 353 17.29 1.18 4.39
C THR A 353 17.40 2.63 3.95
N ASP A 354 17.89 2.81 2.72
CA ASP A 354 17.84 4.05 1.95
C ASP A 354 17.49 3.67 0.50
N TYR A 355 16.21 3.72 0.20
CA TYR A 355 15.69 3.19 -1.06
C TYR A 355 14.66 4.15 -1.68
N VAL A 356 14.87 4.54 -2.93
CA VAL A 356 13.87 5.27 -3.70
C VAL A 356 12.92 4.26 -4.32
N GLY A 357 11.73 4.19 -3.74
CA GLY A 357 10.65 3.29 -4.14
C GLY A 357 9.61 3.96 -5.03
N THR A 358 8.42 3.37 -5.09
CA THR A 358 7.28 3.87 -5.88
C THR A 358 6.55 5.04 -5.23
N MET A 359 6.60 5.13 -3.88
CA MET A 359 5.90 6.14 -3.09
C MET A 359 6.79 7.32 -2.65
N GLY A 360 8.10 7.23 -2.86
CA GLY A 360 9.10 8.18 -2.37
C GLY A 360 10.38 7.49 -1.91
N ARG A 361 11.18 8.18 -1.08
CA ARG A 361 12.38 7.64 -0.46
C ARG A 361 12.02 6.96 0.85
N TRP A 362 12.42 5.70 0.99
CA TRP A 362 12.23 4.87 2.16
C TRP A 362 13.46 4.94 3.05
N GLU A 363 13.26 5.46 4.23
CA GLU A 363 14.12 5.31 5.39
C GLU A 363 13.21 5.05 6.59
N PHE A 364 13.69 4.28 7.56
CA PHE A 364 12.96 4.05 8.79
C PHE A 364 13.45 4.98 9.90
N TYR A 365 12.55 5.36 10.81
CA TYR A 365 12.94 6.03 12.05
C TYR A 365 13.77 5.07 12.90
N GLY A 366 14.82 5.61 13.50
CA GLY A 366 15.76 4.84 14.31
C GLY A 366 15.22 4.48 15.70
N ARG A 367 15.97 3.66 16.42
CA ARG A 367 15.62 3.06 17.71
C ARG A 367 15.13 4.04 18.81
N ASN A 368 15.60 5.27 18.81
CA ASN A 368 15.28 6.25 19.86
C ASN A 368 14.12 7.18 19.48
N ASP A 369 13.50 6.98 18.33
CA ASP A 369 12.37 7.76 17.86
C ASP A 369 11.06 7.14 18.36
N GLN A 370 10.06 7.97 18.68
CA GLN A 370 8.74 7.48 19.10
C GLN A 370 8.03 6.67 18.00
N PHE A 371 8.44 6.83 16.74
CA PHE A 371 7.96 6.06 15.58
C PHE A 371 9.03 5.03 15.13
N THR A 372 9.71 4.40 16.08
CA THR A 372 10.74 3.39 15.78
C THR A 372 10.26 2.41 14.70
N HIS A 373 11.10 2.20 13.69
CA HIS A 373 10.84 1.35 12.51
C HIS A 373 9.63 1.75 11.65
N ALA A 374 9.01 2.92 11.87
CA ALA A 374 8.09 3.47 10.89
C ALA A 374 8.84 4.18 9.76
N LEU A 375 8.20 4.28 8.60
CA LEU A 375 8.69 5.07 7.48
C LEU A 375 8.81 6.54 7.86
N LYS A 376 9.94 7.16 7.50
CA LYS A 376 10.12 8.60 7.67
C LYS A 376 9.14 9.37 6.80
N TYR A 377 8.47 10.33 7.42
CA TYR A 377 7.52 11.22 6.80
C TYR A 377 8.10 12.63 6.64
N GLY A 378 7.76 13.29 5.54
CA GLY A 378 8.10 14.69 5.29
C GLY A 378 8.91 14.93 4.02
N PRO A 379 9.34 16.19 3.78
CA PRO A 379 10.09 16.55 2.59
C PRO A 379 11.34 15.70 2.40
N GLY A 380 11.50 15.15 1.19
CA GLY A 380 12.62 14.26 0.86
C GLY A 380 12.39 12.77 1.15
N PHE A 381 11.30 12.43 1.83
CA PHE A 381 10.86 11.07 2.14
C PHE A 381 9.47 10.79 1.55
N ILE A 382 8.57 10.21 2.31
CA ILE A 382 7.18 10.01 1.93
C ILE A 382 6.35 11.15 2.52
N THR A 383 5.62 11.89 1.68
CA THR A 383 4.85 13.06 2.11
C THR A 383 3.34 12.83 2.10
N GLY A 384 2.88 11.75 1.48
CA GLY A 384 1.48 11.58 1.14
C GLY A 384 1.06 12.46 -0.04
N ILE A 385 -0.10 12.15 -0.58
CA ILE A 385 -0.82 12.92 -1.60
C ILE A 385 -2.29 12.94 -1.23
N ASN A 386 -3.02 13.97 -1.65
CA ASN A 386 -4.48 13.98 -1.56
C ASN A 386 -5.06 13.86 -2.97
N LEU A 387 -5.96 12.91 -3.13
CA LEU A 387 -6.63 12.54 -4.37
C LEU A 387 -8.07 12.99 -4.33
N GLN A 388 -8.60 13.37 -5.47
CA GLN A 388 -10.03 13.59 -5.63
C GLN A 388 -10.55 12.75 -6.79
N TRP A 389 -11.75 12.23 -6.65
CA TRP A 389 -12.50 11.64 -7.76
C TRP A 389 -13.13 12.73 -8.61
N GLN A 390 -12.75 12.79 -9.88
CA GLN A 390 -13.29 13.73 -10.86
C GLN A 390 -13.53 13.01 -12.19
N ASP A 391 -14.75 13.10 -12.70
CA ASP A 391 -15.12 12.52 -13.99
C ASP A 391 -14.74 11.03 -14.13
N GLY A 392 -14.92 10.26 -13.06
CA GLY A 392 -14.62 8.82 -12.99
C GLY A 392 -13.14 8.46 -12.82
N LYS A 393 -12.28 9.42 -12.50
CA LYS A 393 -10.83 9.21 -12.34
C LYS A 393 -10.33 9.78 -11.03
N GLN A 394 -9.31 9.13 -10.48
CA GLN A 394 -8.53 9.70 -9.39
C GLN A 394 -7.53 10.72 -9.95
N VAL A 395 -7.57 11.92 -9.44
CA VAL A 395 -6.61 12.98 -9.77
C VAL A 395 -5.93 13.48 -8.50
N ALA A 396 -4.64 13.80 -8.57
CA ALA A 396 -3.94 14.40 -7.45
C ALA A 396 -4.28 15.89 -7.38
N VAL A 397 -4.71 16.34 -6.19
CA VAL A 397 -5.05 17.74 -5.94
C VAL A 397 -4.09 18.40 -4.97
N TRP A 398 -3.26 17.63 -4.27
CA TRP A 398 -2.22 18.08 -3.35
C TRP A 398 -1.14 16.99 -3.16
N PRO A 399 0.14 17.33 -2.87
CA PRO A 399 0.72 18.67 -2.80
C PRO A 399 0.86 19.32 -4.19
N LYS A 400 1.03 20.64 -4.22
CA LYS A 400 1.14 21.42 -5.47
C LYS A 400 2.13 20.86 -6.48
N ALA A 401 3.24 20.27 -6.01
CA ALA A 401 4.27 19.70 -6.87
C ALA A 401 3.81 18.43 -7.63
N LEU A 402 2.81 17.73 -7.12
CA LEU A 402 2.28 16.47 -7.68
C LEU A 402 0.84 16.64 -8.20
N ALA A 403 0.19 17.77 -7.89
CA ALA A 403 -1.18 18.03 -8.31
C ALA A 403 -1.28 18.11 -9.84
N ASN A 404 -2.23 17.36 -10.41
CA ASN A 404 -2.54 17.37 -11.85
C ASN A 404 -3.95 17.87 -12.13
N ALA A 405 -4.71 18.23 -11.07
CA ALA A 405 -6.03 18.86 -11.17
C ALA A 405 -6.25 19.85 -10.01
N LYS A 406 -7.24 20.73 -10.18
CA LYS A 406 -7.75 21.60 -9.09
C LYS A 406 -8.92 20.88 -8.41
N VAL A 407 -9.12 21.19 -7.11
CA VAL A 407 -10.29 20.71 -6.37
C VAL A 407 -11.58 21.23 -7.01
N LYS A 408 -12.56 20.34 -7.19
CA LYS A 408 -13.92 20.63 -7.66
C LYS A 408 -14.91 19.95 -6.69
N PHE A 409 -16.06 20.58 -6.48
CA PHE A 409 -17.12 19.97 -5.70
C PHE A 409 -18.40 19.81 -6.54
N PRO A 410 -19.20 18.74 -6.29
CA PRO A 410 -20.50 18.56 -6.90
C PRO A 410 -21.42 19.75 -6.58
N SER A 411 -22.42 20.00 -7.42
CA SER A 411 -23.32 21.17 -7.30
C SER A 411 -24.12 21.21 -6.00
N PHE A 412 -24.36 20.09 -5.36
CA PHE A 412 -25.06 20.03 -4.07
C PHE A 412 -24.14 20.41 -2.89
N VAL A 413 -22.82 20.32 -3.04
CA VAL A 413 -21.86 20.70 -2.00
C VAL A 413 -21.72 22.22 -1.97
N LYS A 414 -21.93 22.80 -0.80
CA LYS A 414 -21.79 24.23 -0.55
C LYS A 414 -20.42 24.51 0.05
N VAL A 415 -19.67 25.41 -0.53
CA VAL A 415 -18.41 25.90 0.01
C VAL A 415 -18.52 27.39 0.33
N PRO A 416 -17.85 27.89 1.37
CA PRO A 416 -17.80 29.31 1.65
C PRO A 416 -17.35 30.10 0.42
N GLN A 417 -18.05 31.19 0.11
CA GLN A 417 -17.61 32.10 -0.94
C GLN A 417 -16.56 33.05 -0.39
N ALA A 418 -15.52 33.31 -1.16
CA ALA A 418 -14.58 34.37 -0.82
C ALA A 418 -15.36 35.68 -0.65
N THR A 419 -15.40 36.23 0.56
CA THR A 419 -15.86 37.60 0.76
C THR A 419 -14.86 38.51 0.09
N ASN A 420 -15.29 39.13 -1.03
CA ASN A 420 -14.51 40.15 -1.74
C ASN A 420 -14.15 41.33 -0.82
#